data_a4bfa5079d02336bdb0496d8b30acef5
#
_entry.id   a4bfa5079d02336bdb0496d8b30acef5
#
_cell.length_a   1.000
_cell.length_b   1.000
_cell.length_c   1.000
_cell.angle_alpha   90.00
_cell.angle_beta   90.00
_cell.angle_gamma   90.00
#
_symmetry.space_group_name_H-M   'P 1'
#
loop_
_entity.id
_entity.type
_entity.pdbx_description
1 polymer ?
#
loop_
_entity_poly.entity_id
_entity_poly.type
_entity_poly.pdbx_seq_one_letter_code
_entity_poly.pdbx_strand_id
1 'polypeptide(L)'
;GREFNQAAIDRILETCFITPIIHNKTLDALWLELDNWQFSAGGQAIKRLRRDYWPEKWRQAGLPQAQQSTFGWTLMPEVRDLRLDESVGGSVVIPMQSGPFTMTANFHTGLDKEGEIKTIVFEGIQCVSSE
;
A
#
# COMPACT_ATOMS: atom_id res chain seq x y z
N GLY A 1 1.01 -23.70 -10.74
CA GLY A 1 -0.08 -23.07 -10.23
C GLY A 1 0.01 -21.57 -10.26
N ARG A 2 -0.76 -21.02 -11.12
CA ARG A 2 -0.84 -19.58 -11.17
C ARG A 2 -1.89 -19.04 -10.25
N GLU A 3 -2.79 -19.91 -9.83
CA GLU A 3 -3.90 -19.46 -9.03
C GLU A 3 -3.60 -19.71 -7.56
N PHE A 4 -4.06 -18.79 -6.74
CA PHE A 4 -3.98 -18.96 -5.30
C PHE A 4 -5.02 -19.99 -4.87
N ASN A 5 -4.73 -20.75 -3.82
CA ASN A 5 -5.70 -21.66 -3.25
C ASN A 5 -6.80 -20.84 -2.54
N GLN A 6 -7.90 -21.52 -2.18
CA GLN A 6 -9.05 -20.84 -1.60
C GLN A 6 -8.71 -20.17 -0.27
N ALA A 7 -7.87 -20.82 0.55
CA ALA A 7 -7.49 -20.21 1.84
C ALA A 7 -6.72 -18.91 1.63
N ALA A 8 -5.87 -18.85 0.61
CA ALA A 8 -5.14 -17.62 0.29
C ALA A 8 -6.09 -16.54 -0.21
N ILE A 9 -7.04 -16.92 -1.08
CA ILE A 9 -8.05 -15.99 -1.58
C ILE A 9 -8.84 -15.41 -0.42
N ASP A 10 -9.23 -16.25 0.54
CA ASP A 10 -10.00 -15.78 1.71
C ASP A 10 -9.21 -14.73 2.49
N ARG A 11 -7.88 -14.90 2.62
CA ARG A 11 -7.07 -13.91 3.31
C ARG A 11 -7.04 -12.57 2.57
N ILE A 12 -6.96 -12.64 1.24
CA ILE A 12 -6.98 -11.42 0.42
C ILE A 12 -8.33 -10.69 0.58
N LEU A 13 -9.43 -11.46 0.62
CA LEU A 13 -10.76 -10.87 0.70
C LEU A 13 -11.05 -10.20 2.04
N GLU A 14 -10.22 -10.45 3.06
CA GLU A 14 -10.32 -9.77 4.35
C GLU A 14 -9.68 -8.38 4.31
N THR A 15 -9.08 -8.01 3.20
CA THR A 15 -8.28 -6.79 3.10
C THR A 15 -8.72 -5.96 1.91
N CYS A 16 -8.29 -4.70 1.94
CA CYS A 16 -8.61 -3.73 0.91
C CYS A 16 -7.30 -3.25 0.29
N PHE A 17 -7.19 -3.38 -1.03
CA PHE A 17 -6.00 -3.00 -1.78
C PHE A 17 -6.22 -1.69 -2.50
N ILE A 18 -5.32 -0.74 -2.31
CA ILE A 18 -5.27 0.51 -3.07
C ILE A 18 -3.98 0.47 -3.86
N THR A 19 -4.04 0.77 -5.16
CA THR A 19 -2.87 0.61 -6.02
C THR A 19 -2.49 1.95 -6.66
N PRO A 20 -1.83 2.84 -5.90
CA PRO A 20 -1.41 4.12 -6.45
C PRO A 20 -0.15 3.97 -7.29
N ILE A 21 0.03 4.93 -8.19
CA ILE A 21 1.26 5.11 -8.95
C ILE A 21 1.76 6.50 -8.63
N ILE A 22 3.01 6.60 -8.19
CA ILE A 22 3.63 7.87 -7.83
C ILE A 22 4.66 8.20 -8.89
N HIS A 23 4.54 9.36 -9.50
CA HIS A 23 5.49 9.84 -10.48
C HIS A 23 6.03 11.18 -10.04
N ASN A 24 7.34 11.27 -9.82
CA ASN A 24 7.96 12.51 -9.36
C ASN A 24 8.24 13.43 -10.54
N LYS A 25 7.42 14.46 -10.70
CA LYS A 25 7.58 15.46 -11.74
C LYS A 25 8.32 16.70 -11.25
N THR A 26 8.84 16.68 -10.02
CA THR A 26 9.52 17.84 -9.46
C THR A 26 11.03 17.71 -9.63
N LEU A 27 11.74 18.81 -9.39
CA LEU A 27 13.19 18.79 -9.44
C LEU A 27 13.81 18.26 -8.14
N ASP A 28 13.00 18.13 -7.09
CA ASP A 28 13.49 17.65 -5.80
C ASP A 28 13.36 16.14 -5.69
N ALA A 29 14.18 15.55 -4.83
CA ALA A 29 13.97 14.16 -4.43
C ALA A 29 12.67 14.08 -3.66
N LEU A 30 11.90 13.02 -3.94
CA LEU A 30 10.62 12.77 -3.28
C LEU A 30 10.72 11.44 -2.56
N TRP A 31 10.46 11.44 -1.25
CA TRP A 31 10.60 10.24 -0.43
C TRP A 31 9.26 9.61 -0.15
N LEU A 32 9.11 8.38 -0.62
CA LEU A 32 7.96 7.53 -0.28
C LEU A 32 8.33 6.76 0.98
N GLU A 33 7.54 6.94 2.02
CA GLU A 33 7.66 6.16 3.26
C GLU A 33 6.25 5.86 3.71
N LEU A 34 5.81 4.62 3.51
CA LEU A 34 4.41 4.27 3.73
C LEU A 34 3.99 4.43 5.19
N ASP A 35 4.93 4.33 6.13
CA ASP A 35 4.59 4.54 7.54
C ASP A 35 4.18 5.99 7.84
N ASN A 36 4.45 6.92 6.93
CA ASN A 36 4.05 8.31 7.07
C ASN A 36 2.70 8.60 6.38
N TRP A 37 2.11 7.60 5.75
CA TRP A 37 0.78 7.74 5.18
C TRP A 37 -0.24 7.41 6.25
N GLN A 38 -1.41 8.05 6.16
CA GLN A 38 -2.47 7.88 7.14
C GLN A 38 -3.75 7.46 6.46
N PHE A 39 -4.52 6.63 7.15
CA PHE A 39 -5.81 6.16 6.66
C PHE A 39 -6.84 6.38 7.75
N SER A 40 -8.03 6.81 7.37
CA SER A 40 -9.09 7.05 8.35
C SER A 40 -10.46 6.86 7.72
N ALA A 41 -11.43 6.52 8.56
CA ALA A 41 -12.82 6.38 8.16
C ALA A 41 -13.68 6.89 9.30
N GLY A 42 -14.60 7.82 9.00
CA GLY A 42 -15.49 8.35 10.01
C GLY A 42 -14.77 8.96 11.20
N GLY A 43 -13.61 9.57 10.97
CA GLY A 43 -12.83 10.17 12.04
C GLY A 43 -11.97 9.19 12.83
N GLN A 44 -12.01 7.91 12.49
CA GLN A 44 -11.22 6.87 13.17
C GLN A 44 -10.02 6.49 12.33
N ALA A 45 -8.85 6.38 12.97
CA ALA A 45 -7.64 5.94 12.28
C ALA A 45 -7.76 4.47 11.91
N ILE A 46 -7.28 4.14 10.71
CA ILE A 46 -7.19 2.77 10.23
C ILE A 46 -5.71 2.41 10.19
N LYS A 47 -5.36 1.27 10.77
CA LYS A 47 -3.98 0.82 10.80
C LYS A 47 -3.66 0.07 9.52
N ARG A 48 -2.67 0.56 8.76
CA ARG A 48 -2.25 -0.08 7.52
C ARG A 48 -1.65 -1.46 7.83
N LEU A 49 -1.88 -2.39 6.91
CA LEU A 49 -1.27 -3.72 6.99
C LEU A 49 0.08 -3.64 6.28
N ARG A 50 1.15 -3.86 7.04
CA ARG A 50 2.50 -3.74 6.52
C ARG A 50 2.88 -5.02 5.78
N ARG A 51 4.01 -4.97 5.09
CA ARG A 51 4.48 -6.11 4.30
C ARG A 51 4.64 -7.36 5.16
N ASP A 52 5.02 -7.20 6.43
CA ASP A 52 5.24 -8.34 7.31
C ASP A 52 3.93 -8.98 7.83
N TYR A 53 2.79 -8.43 7.45
CA TYR A 53 1.49 -9.04 7.76
C TYR A 53 1.30 -10.39 7.05
N TRP A 54 1.89 -10.53 5.84
CA TRP A 54 1.52 -11.60 4.93
C TRP A 54 2.23 -12.94 5.15
N PRO A 55 3.53 -13.00 5.53
CA PRO A 55 4.20 -14.30 5.60
C PRO A 55 3.49 -15.33 6.48
N GLU A 56 3.02 -14.93 7.66
CA GLU A 56 2.32 -15.87 8.53
C GLU A 56 0.97 -16.27 7.95
N LYS A 57 0.26 -15.31 7.31
CA LYS A 57 -1.02 -15.63 6.66
C LYS A 57 -0.82 -16.65 5.55
N TRP A 58 0.24 -16.48 4.75
CA TRP A 58 0.53 -17.41 3.67
C TRP A 58 0.95 -18.77 4.21
N ARG A 59 1.70 -18.80 5.30
CA ARG A 59 2.08 -20.05 5.92
C ARG A 59 0.83 -20.82 6.39
N GLN A 60 -0.09 -20.14 7.03
CA GLN A 60 -1.34 -20.75 7.48
C GLN A 60 -2.18 -21.26 6.32
N ALA A 61 -2.14 -20.57 5.19
CA ALA A 61 -2.90 -20.96 4.01
C ALA A 61 -2.19 -22.01 3.16
N GLY A 62 -0.94 -22.35 3.50
CA GLY A 62 -0.17 -23.33 2.73
C GLY A 62 0.25 -22.82 1.36
N LEU A 63 0.45 -21.52 1.20
CA LEU A 63 0.82 -20.96 -0.09
C LEU A 63 2.29 -21.24 -0.39
N PRO A 64 2.61 -21.78 -1.59
CA PRO A 64 4.02 -22.05 -1.93
C PRO A 64 4.85 -20.77 -1.94
N GLN A 65 6.15 -20.93 -1.63
CA GLN A 65 7.05 -19.77 -1.52
C GLN A 65 7.09 -18.96 -2.82
N ALA A 66 7.08 -19.63 -3.96
CA ALA A 66 7.13 -18.92 -5.24
C ALA A 66 5.93 -17.99 -5.41
N GLN A 67 4.74 -18.44 -4.97
CA GLN A 67 3.55 -17.60 -5.05
C GLN A 67 3.58 -16.48 -4.03
N GLN A 68 4.15 -16.73 -2.84
CA GLN A 68 4.36 -15.68 -1.85
C GLN A 68 5.24 -14.58 -2.41
N SER A 69 6.32 -14.95 -3.08
CA SER A 69 7.22 -13.97 -3.69
C SER A 69 6.52 -13.17 -4.78
N THR A 70 5.76 -13.86 -5.63
CA THR A 70 5.00 -13.17 -6.69
C THR A 70 4.04 -12.15 -6.08
N PHE A 71 3.33 -12.52 -5.03
CA PHE A 71 2.43 -11.59 -4.36
C PHE A 71 3.21 -10.39 -3.82
N GLY A 72 4.37 -10.64 -3.19
CA GLY A 72 5.17 -9.55 -2.61
C GLY A 72 5.61 -8.52 -3.64
N TRP A 73 5.80 -8.94 -4.89
CA TRP A 73 6.18 -8.01 -5.96
C TRP A 73 5.07 -7.02 -6.30
N THR A 74 3.81 -7.34 -5.95
CA THR A 74 2.70 -6.45 -6.23
C THR A 74 2.53 -5.35 -5.18
N LEU A 75 3.21 -5.47 -4.04
CA LEU A 75 3.08 -4.51 -2.96
C LEU A 75 3.98 -3.30 -3.19
N MET A 76 3.47 -2.13 -2.79
CA MET A 76 4.27 -0.90 -2.83
C MET A 76 5.49 -1.06 -1.92
N PRO A 77 6.69 -0.62 -2.34
CA PRO A 77 7.83 -0.61 -1.42
C PRO A 77 7.54 0.21 -0.18
N GLU A 78 8.02 -0.25 0.97
CA GLU A 78 7.80 0.48 2.22
C GLU A 78 8.53 1.82 2.22
N VAL A 79 9.71 1.87 1.62
CA VAL A 79 10.52 3.08 1.52
C VAL A 79 11.15 3.14 0.14
N ARG A 80 11.07 4.30 -0.50
CA ARG A 80 11.71 4.49 -1.79
C ARG A 80 11.95 5.98 -2.01
N ASP A 81 13.13 6.34 -2.54
CA ASP A 81 13.33 7.70 -3.01
C ASP A 81 13.08 7.75 -4.52
N LEU A 82 12.48 8.84 -4.95
CA LEU A 82 12.20 9.07 -6.37
C LEU A 82 12.88 10.36 -6.80
N ARG A 83 13.67 10.25 -7.85
CA ARG A 83 14.30 11.43 -8.48
C ARG A 83 13.38 11.91 -9.60
N LEU A 84 13.81 12.98 -10.29
CA LEU A 84 13.03 13.54 -11.39
C LEU A 84 12.63 12.45 -12.38
N ASP A 85 11.36 12.41 -12.70
CA ASP A 85 10.73 11.50 -13.67
C ASP A 85 10.72 10.03 -13.28
N GLU A 86 11.20 9.69 -12.10
CA GLU A 86 11.08 8.32 -11.63
C GLU A 86 9.67 8.06 -11.11
N SER A 87 9.24 6.80 -11.23
CA SER A 87 7.91 6.35 -10.80
C SER A 87 8.02 5.11 -9.97
N VAL A 88 7.02 4.91 -9.11
CA VAL A 88 6.86 3.66 -8.37
C VAL A 88 5.37 3.39 -8.27
N GLY A 89 4.99 2.12 -8.33
CA GLY A 89 3.62 1.69 -8.16
C GLY A 89 3.57 0.41 -7.36
N GLY A 90 2.39 0.12 -6.84
CA GLY A 90 2.17 -1.11 -6.09
C GLY A 90 0.99 -0.94 -5.16
N SER A 91 0.61 -2.02 -4.51
CA SER A 91 -0.56 -2.03 -3.65
C SER A 91 -0.21 -1.65 -2.22
N VAL A 92 -1.05 -0.79 -1.66
CA VAL A 92 -1.06 -0.46 -0.23
C VAL A 92 -2.29 -1.12 0.35
N VAL A 93 -2.18 -1.73 1.53
CA VAL A 93 -3.23 -2.62 2.04
C VAL A 93 -3.70 -2.16 3.40
N ILE A 94 -5.02 -2.17 3.59
CA ILE A 94 -5.65 -1.90 4.88
C ILE A 94 -6.69 -2.99 5.13
N PRO A 95 -7.17 -3.13 6.38
CA PRO A 95 -8.29 -4.03 6.63
C PRO A 95 -9.51 -3.62 5.80
N MET A 96 -10.33 -4.59 5.41
CA MET A 96 -11.52 -4.32 4.61
C MET A 96 -12.40 -3.28 5.28
N GLN A 97 -12.90 -2.33 4.50
CA GLN A 97 -13.79 -1.27 4.96
C GLN A 97 -15.14 -1.41 4.28
N SER A 98 -16.21 -1.29 5.07
CA SER A 98 -17.57 -1.37 4.54
C SER A 98 -18.05 -0.05 3.94
N GLY A 99 -17.38 1.05 4.26
CA GLY A 99 -17.74 2.36 3.76
C GLY A 99 -16.53 3.10 3.21
N PRO A 100 -16.72 4.34 2.80
CA PRO A 100 -15.62 5.11 2.24
C PRO A 100 -14.58 5.47 3.29
N PHE A 101 -13.35 5.65 2.84
CA PHE A 101 -12.26 6.04 3.71
C PHE A 101 -11.37 7.08 3.01
N THR A 102 -10.48 7.67 3.80
CA THR A 102 -9.55 8.70 3.33
C THR A 102 -8.12 8.18 3.44
N MET A 103 -7.34 8.41 2.40
CA MET A 103 -5.91 8.10 2.39
C MET A 103 -5.15 9.42 2.29
N THR A 104 -4.25 9.65 3.23
CA THR A 104 -3.40 10.85 3.23
C THR A 104 -1.97 10.42 2.98
N ALA A 105 -1.45 10.79 1.81
CA ALA A 105 -0.11 10.38 1.40
C ALA A 105 0.84 11.54 1.67
N ASN A 106 1.81 11.33 2.55
CA ASN A 106 2.80 12.33 2.93
C ASN A 106 4.14 11.95 2.36
N PHE A 107 4.85 12.93 1.79
CA PHE A 107 6.16 12.72 1.18
C PHE A 107 7.14 13.74 1.72
N HIS A 108 8.29 13.29 2.19
CA HIS A 108 9.40 14.19 2.47
C HIS A 108 10.06 14.58 1.15
N THR A 109 10.66 15.76 1.11
CA THR A 109 11.36 16.24 -0.08
C THR A 109 12.78 16.64 0.26
N GLY A 110 13.64 16.73 -0.77
CA GLY A 110 15.05 17.09 -0.60
C GLY A 110 15.93 15.86 -0.46
N LEU A 111 17.22 16.03 -0.70
CA LEU A 111 18.16 14.91 -0.68
C LEU A 111 18.24 14.25 0.68
N ASP A 112 18.14 15.05 1.76
CA ASP A 112 18.22 14.56 3.12
C ASP A 112 16.89 14.72 3.84
N LYS A 113 15.80 14.79 3.08
CA LYS A 113 14.44 14.96 3.63
C LYS A 113 14.26 16.27 4.39
N GLU A 114 15.08 17.27 4.06
CA GLU A 114 15.04 18.55 4.78
C GLU A 114 14.06 19.56 4.17
N GLY A 115 13.46 19.24 3.02
CA GLY A 115 12.52 20.13 2.38
C GLY A 115 11.13 20.02 2.96
N GLU A 116 10.18 20.66 2.29
CA GLU A 116 8.79 20.65 2.72
C GLU A 116 8.20 19.25 2.63
N ILE A 117 7.25 18.98 3.52
CA ILE A 117 6.44 17.76 3.41
C ILE A 117 5.31 18.05 2.44
N LYS A 118 5.19 17.23 1.41
CA LYS A 118 4.11 17.32 0.45
C LYS A 118 3.03 16.31 0.82
N THR A 119 1.78 16.76 0.82
CA THR A 119 0.67 15.93 1.26
C THR A 119 -0.40 15.90 0.19
N ILE A 120 -0.86 14.70 -0.14
CA ILE A 120 -1.97 14.50 -1.07
C ILE A 120 -3.05 13.73 -0.33
N VAL A 121 -4.28 14.24 -0.35
CA VAL A 121 -5.40 13.62 0.34
C VAL A 121 -6.37 13.06 -0.70
N PHE A 122 -6.71 11.79 -0.55
CA PHE A 122 -7.68 11.10 -1.39
C PHE A 122 -8.87 10.73 -0.52
N GLU A 123 -10.02 11.35 -0.79
CA GLU A 123 -11.24 11.11 0.00
C GLU A 123 -12.22 10.25 -0.77
N GLY A 124 -13.10 9.60 -0.05
CA GLY A 124 -14.18 8.83 -0.65
C GLY A 124 -13.72 7.58 -1.36
N ILE A 125 -12.60 7.00 -0.94
CA ILE A 125 -12.13 5.75 -1.53
C ILE A 125 -12.97 4.62 -0.98
N GLN A 126 -13.35 3.68 -1.84
CA GLN A 126 -14.12 2.53 -1.40
C GLN A 126 -13.38 1.25 -1.77
N CYS A 127 -13.45 0.28 -0.87
CA CYS A 127 -12.88 -1.04 -1.14
C CYS A 127 -13.74 -1.75 -2.17
N VAL A 128 -13.08 -2.52 -3.07
CA VAL A 128 -13.81 -3.26 -4.10
C VAL A 128 -14.43 -4.48 -3.44
N SER A 129 -15.73 -4.66 -3.70
CA SER A 129 -16.44 -5.84 -3.21
C SER A 129 -16.04 -7.05 -4.03
N SER A 130 -16.02 -8.22 -3.39
CA SER A 130 -15.69 -9.47 -4.05
C SER A 130 -16.89 -10.09 -4.79
N GLU A 131 -18.04 -9.48 -4.67
CA GLU A 131 -19.24 -10.03 -5.31
C GLU A 131 -19.32 -9.79 -6.78
#